data_790d97ebc2cbca919a0a0a724686e627
#
_entry.id   790d97ebc2cbca919a0a0a724686e627
#
_cell.length_a   1.000
_cell.length_b   1.000
_cell.length_c   1.000
_cell.angle_alpha   90.00
_cell.angle_beta   90.00
_cell.angle_gamma   90.00
#
_symmetry.space_group_name_H-M   'P 1'
#
loop_
_entity.id
_entity.type
_entity.pdbx_description
1 polymer ?
#
loop_
_entity_poly.entity_id
_entity_poly.type
_entity_poly.pdbx_seq_one_letter_code
_entity_poly.pdbx_strand_id
1 'polypeptide(L)'
;MPPXXXXXXXXXXXXXCWLLSLPLFHVSGQGIFWRWLRAGARLAVRDSLPLYEALEGCTHASLVPTQLWRLLAMPECRLSLKAVLLGGAAIPVALTQAAAQRDIACWCGYGLTEFASTVCAKRADGEADVGVPLPGREVMLAGDEIWLRGSSMAAGYWRDGALVPLTNAQGWFATRDRGAWRDGKLLVPGRLDNLFFCGGEGVQPEAIERVLSQHPQVRQAFVVPLEDDEFGARPVAVIECEASFEPQALRLWAGDKLARFEQPVAWLRLPETLKNGGIKISRRALRDWVNQQAIADSGTLDIH
;
A
#
# COMPACT_ATOMS: atom_id res chain seq x y z
N MET A 1 -11.16 -2.98 23.02
CA MET A 1 -10.81 -3.87 22.11
C MET A 1 -9.41 -4.28 22.06
N PRO A 2 -9.19 -5.43 21.87
CA PRO A 2 -7.88 -5.92 21.96
C PRO A 2 -7.06 -5.52 20.79
N PRO A 3 -6.03 -4.90 21.03
CA PRO A 3 -5.11 -4.50 20.01
C PRO A 3 -4.17 -5.59 19.54
N UNK A 4 -4.43 -6.49 20.08
CA UNK A 4 -3.60 -7.59 19.75
C UNK A 4 -3.76 -8.13 18.38
N UNK A 5 -4.65 -7.71 17.96
CA UNK A 5 -4.98 -8.13 16.64
C UNK A 5 -3.91 -7.79 15.65
N UNK A 6 -3.50 -6.84 15.63
CA UNK A 6 -2.43 -6.50 14.80
C UNK A 6 -1.16 -7.21 15.18
N UNK A 7 -1.14 -7.39 16.21
CA UNK A 7 -0.05 -8.07 16.78
C UNK A 7 -0.20 -9.55 16.57
N UNK A 8 -1.16 -9.78 16.66
CA UNK A 8 -1.50 -11.14 16.35
C UNK A 8 -1.29 -11.44 14.91
N UNK A 9 -1.55 -10.50 14.45
CA UNK A 9 -1.37 -10.62 13.07
C UNK A 9 0.04 -10.74 12.67
N UNK A 10 0.76 -10.24 13.26
CA UNK A 10 2.11 -10.35 12.98
C UNK A 10 2.73 -11.29 13.95
N UNK A 11 2.02 -11.80 14.69
CA UNK A 11 2.45 -12.70 15.62
C UNK A 11 3.41 -12.15 16.60
N UNK A 12 3.10 -11.13 16.92
CA UNK A 12 3.94 -10.42 17.80
C UNK A 12 3.69 -10.94 19.17
N UNK A 13 4.31 -11.65 19.40
CA UNK A 13 4.34 -12.25 20.69
C UNK A 13 5.24 -11.50 21.59
N UNK A 14 5.23 -11.95 22.64
CA UNK A 14 5.99 -11.35 23.68
C UNK A 14 7.45 -11.24 23.42
N UNK A 15 7.91 -12.03 22.85
CA UNK A 15 9.30 -12.08 22.64
C UNK A 15 9.69 -11.33 21.42
N UNK A 16 8.81 -10.72 21.01
CA UNK A 16 9.01 -9.98 19.81
C UNK A 16 9.42 -8.57 20.06
N CYS A 17 10.06 -7.97 19.13
CA CYS A 17 10.39 -6.53 19.11
C CYS A 17 9.88 -5.93 17.83
N TRP A 18 9.00 -4.97 17.93
CA TRP A 18 8.36 -4.35 16.75
C TRP A 18 8.94 -2.96 16.53
N LEU A 19 9.42 -2.73 15.32
CA LEU A 19 9.93 -1.40 14.94
C LEU A 19 8.82 -0.54 14.36
N LEU A 20 8.71 0.67 14.88
CA LEU A 20 7.91 1.70 14.25
C LEU A 20 8.80 2.42 13.24
N SER A 21 8.49 2.28 11.97
CA SER A 21 9.26 2.95 10.92
C SER A 21 8.75 4.35 10.63
N LEU A 22 7.68 4.74 11.31
CA LEU A 22 7.11 6.08 11.17
C LEU A 22 7.40 6.87 12.45
N PRO A 23 7.57 8.19 12.35
CA PRO A 23 7.74 8.98 13.57
C PRO A 23 6.56 8.82 14.52
N LEU A 24 6.83 8.92 15.82
CA LEU A 24 5.77 8.73 16.80
C LEU A 24 4.67 9.76 16.72
N PHE A 25 4.99 10.97 16.26
CA PHE A 25 3.94 11.98 16.11
C PHE A 25 3.01 11.62 14.95
N HIS A 26 3.39 10.70 14.08
CA HIS A 26 2.54 10.24 12.99
C HIS A 26 1.43 9.36 13.57
N VAL A 27 0.21 9.56 13.09
CA VAL A 27 -0.94 8.87 13.67
C VAL A 27 -0.81 7.36 13.59
N SER A 28 -0.37 6.84 12.46
CA SER A 28 -0.24 5.40 12.32
C SER A 28 0.85 4.84 13.22
N GLY A 29 1.91 5.61 13.46
CA GLY A 29 2.94 5.18 14.38
C GLY A 29 2.42 5.08 15.80
N GLN A 30 1.58 6.02 16.22
CA GLN A 30 1.00 5.96 17.55
C GLN A 30 0.08 4.76 17.71
N GLY A 31 -0.68 4.42 16.66
CA GLY A 31 -1.55 3.26 16.74
C GLY A 31 -0.77 1.97 16.88
N ILE A 32 0.33 1.85 16.18
CA ILE A 32 1.20 0.68 16.32
C ILE A 32 1.77 0.61 17.72
N PHE A 33 2.18 1.76 18.27
CA PHE A 33 2.72 1.85 19.61
C PHE A 33 1.73 1.30 20.65
N TRP A 34 0.48 1.75 20.59
CA TRP A 34 -0.50 1.30 21.59
C TRP A 34 -0.85 -0.16 21.45
N ARG A 35 -1.00 -0.65 20.23
CA ARG A 35 -1.29 -2.06 20.03
C ARG A 35 -0.16 -2.94 20.58
N TRP A 36 1.04 -2.46 20.35
CA TRP A 36 2.20 -3.23 20.72
C TRP A 36 2.41 -3.28 22.23
N LEU A 37 2.19 -2.15 22.90
CA LEU A 37 2.27 -2.11 24.35
C LEU A 37 1.30 -3.08 25.00
N ARG A 38 0.10 -3.16 24.47
CA ARG A 38 -0.89 -4.07 25.03
C ARG A 38 -0.55 -5.52 24.73
N ALA A 39 0.18 -5.78 23.68
CA ALA A 39 0.62 -7.13 23.39
C ALA A 39 1.82 -7.57 24.24
N GLY A 40 2.40 -6.64 24.98
CA GLY A 40 3.52 -6.97 25.85
C GLY A 40 4.85 -7.06 25.15
N ALA A 41 4.95 -6.60 23.93
CA ALA A 41 6.20 -6.65 23.20
C ALA A 41 7.05 -5.41 23.48
N ARG A 42 8.32 -5.46 23.09
CA ARG A 42 9.20 -4.31 23.20
C ARG A 42 9.07 -3.42 21.98
N LEU A 43 9.03 -2.11 22.21
CA LEU A 43 8.97 -1.14 21.14
C LEU A 43 10.33 -0.53 20.89
N ALA A 44 10.71 -0.46 19.63
CA ALA A 44 11.89 0.28 19.20
C ALA A 44 11.43 1.47 18.38
N VAL A 45 11.82 2.67 18.79
CA VAL A 45 11.49 3.88 18.06
C VAL A 45 12.80 4.49 17.61
N ARG A 46 13.11 4.34 16.33
CA ARG A 46 14.41 4.73 15.80
C ARG A 46 14.22 5.44 14.47
N ASP A 47 13.45 6.51 14.48
CA ASP A 47 13.06 7.15 13.23
C ASP A 47 14.16 8.02 12.61
N SER A 48 15.25 8.25 13.32
CA SER A 48 16.35 9.06 12.79
C SER A 48 17.51 8.23 12.24
N LEU A 49 17.41 6.90 12.32
CA LEU A 49 18.47 6.01 11.87
C LEU A 49 18.16 5.46 10.48
N PRO A 50 19.19 5.07 9.72
CA PRO A 50 18.92 4.29 8.51
C PRO A 50 18.09 3.06 8.84
N LEU A 51 17.28 2.62 7.88
CA LEU A 51 16.29 1.60 8.15
C LEU A 51 16.90 0.31 8.72
N TYR A 52 17.99 -0.17 8.14
CA TYR A 52 18.55 -1.43 8.62
C TYR A 52 19.12 -1.31 10.04
N GLU A 53 19.64 -0.13 10.37
CA GLU A 53 20.11 0.10 11.74
C GLU A 53 18.95 0.20 12.71
N ALA A 54 17.86 0.82 12.26
CA ALA A 54 16.67 0.94 13.10
C ALA A 54 16.06 -0.41 13.39
N LEU A 55 16.24 -1.39 12.49
CA LEU A 55 15.67 -2.72 12.66
C LEU A 55 16.54 -3.65 13.46
N GLU A 56 17.73 -3.22 13.88
CA GLU A 56 18.61 -4.10 14.62
C GLU A 56 17.92 -4.60 15.89
N GLY A 57 17.85 -5.90 16.03
CA GLY A 57 17.21 -6.52 17.18
C GLY A 57 15.70 -6.59 17.13
N CYS A 58 15.08 -6.06 16.08
CA CYS A 58 13.63 -6.08 15.95
C CYS A 58 13.17 -7.33 15.22
N THR A 59 12.10 -7.93 15.71
CA THR A 59 11.54 -9.13 15.10
C THR A 59 10.34 -8.82 14.20
N HIS A 60 9.70 -7.68 14.39
CA HIS A 60 8.52 -7.31 13.63
C HIS A 60 8.63 -5.86 13.23
N ALA A 61 8.09 -5.52 12.06
CA ALA A 61 8.11 -4.15 11.58
C ALA A 61 6.89 -3.88 10.71
N SER A 62 6.45 -2.62 10.72
CA SER A 62 5.45 -2.15 9.78
C SER A 62 6.18 -1.33 8.72
N LEU A 63 6.06 -1.75 7.47
CA LEU A 63 6.83 -1.17 6.38
C LEU A 63 5.93 -0.98 5.16
N VAL A 64 6.37 -0.13 4.25
CA VAL A 64 5.81 -0.13 2.91
C VAL A 64 6.67 -1.04 2.04
N PRO A 65 6.15 -1.53 0.91
CA PRO A 65 6.91 -2.50 0.12
C PRO A 65 8.28 -2.02 -0.32
N THR A 66 8.43 -0.73 -0.66
CA THR A 66 9.73 -0.24 -1.08
C THR A 66 10.77 -0.32 0.04
N GLN A 67 10.34 -0.13 1.29
CA GLN A 67 11.27 -0.27 2.40
C GLN A 67 11.75 -1.71 2.55
N LEU A 68 10.85 -2.66 2.39
CA LEU A 68 11.26 -4.06 2.49
C LEU A 68 12.19 -4.44 1.34
N TRP A 69 11.92 -3.96 0.13
CA TRP A 69 12.82 -4.20 -0.99
C TRP A 69 14.23 -3.73 -0.68
N ARG A 70 14.34 -2.54 -0.08
CA ARG A 70 15.65 -2.00 0.24
C ARG A 70 16.38 -2.84 1.27
N LEU A 71 15.66 -3.32 2.27
CA LEU A 71 16.27 -4.19 3.28
C LEU A 71 16.78 -5.48 2.65
N LEU A 72 15.97 -6.09 1.79
CA LEU A 72 16.35 -7.37 1.20
C LEU A 72 17.49 -7.23 0.22
N ALA A 73 17.73 -6.03 -0.31
CA ALA A 73 18.82 -5.79 -1.23
C ALA A 73 20.15 -5.59 -0.55
N MET A 74 20.16 -5.45 0.77
CA MET A 74 21.41 -5.21 1.51
C MET A 74 22.03 -6.53 1.89
N PRO A 75 23.18 -6.90 1.28
CA PRO A 75 23.73 -8.23 1.53
C PRO A 75 24.29 -8.40 2.92
N GLU A 76 24.69 -7.32 3.56
CA GLU A 76 25.29 -7.40 4.88
C GLU A 76 24.30 -7.20 5.99
N CYS A 77 23.05 -7.04 5.65
CA CYS A 77 22.05 -6.76 6.65
C CYS A 77 21.77 -8.02 7.47
N ARG A 78 21.98 -7.91 8.78
CA ARG A 78 21.66 -9.00 9.69
C ARG A 78 20.33 -8.72 10.33
N LEU A 79 19.30 -9.23 9.72
CA LEU A 79 17.96 -8.98 10.19
C LEU A 79 17.51 -10.06 11.13
N SER A 80 17.07 -9.66 12.32
CA SER A 80 16.34 -10.54 13.22
C SER A 80 14.86 -10.57 12.86
N LEU A 81 14.49 -9.92 11.78
CA LEU A 81 13.12 -9.73 11.39
C LEU A 81 12.46 -11.06 11.04
N LYS A 82 11.29 -11.31 11.61
CA LYS A 82 10.55 -12.53 11.37
C LYS A 82 9.23 -12.27 10.65
N ALA A 83 8.69 -11.07 10.77
CA ALA A 83 7.42 -10.75 10.14
C ALA A 83 7.33 -9.27 9.86
N VAL A 84 6.68 -8.93 8.75
CA VAL A 84 6.43 -7.53 8.42
C VAL A 84 4.95 -7.37 8.10
N LEU A 85 4.41 -6.22 8.47
CA LEU A 85 3.08 -5.81 8.07
C LEU A 85 3.23 -4.76 6.99
N LEU A 86 2.78 -5.10 5.79
CA LEU A 86 2.92 -4.24 4.63
C LEU A 86 1.61 -3.56 4.33
N GLY A 87 1.68 -2.27 4.06
CA GLY A 87 0.48 -1.51 3.77
C GLY A 87 0.72 -0.49 2.68
N GLY A 88 -0.36 0.11 2.23
CA GLY A 88 -0.32 1.29 1.38
C GLY A 88 -0.21 1.05 -0.10
N ALA A 89 0.08 -0.16 -0.56
CA ALA A 89 0.23 -0.41 -1.98
C ALA A 89 0.06 -1.89 -2.27
N ALA A 90 -0.07 -2.23 -3.53
CA ALA A 90 -0.08 -3.62 -3.93
C ALA A 90 1.25 -4.27 -3.53
N ILE A 91 1.17 -5.49 -3.04
CA ILE A 91 2.36 -6.20 -2.57
C ILE A 91 2.83 -7.11 -3.69
N PRO A 92 4.02 -6.84 -4.26
CA PRO A 92 4.50 -7.68 -5.35
C PRO A 92 4.75 -9.12 -4.88
N VAL A 93 4.40 -10.08 -5.73
CA VAL A 93 4.66 -11.47 -5.40
C VAL A 93 6.17 -11.72 -5.30
N ALA A 94 6.95 -11.02 -6.11
CA ALA A 94 8.40 -11.14 -6.02
C ALA A 94 8.92 -10.74 -4.64
N LEU A 95 8.28 -9.75 -4.02
CA LEU A 95 8.71 -9.28 -2.72
C LEU A 95 8.43 -10.32 -1.65
N THR A 96 7.22 -10.89 -1.65
CA THR A 96 6.89 -11.90 -0.64
C THR A 96 7.76 -13.15 -0.81
N GLN A 97 8.09 -13.49 -2.05
CA GLN A 97 8.96 -14.64 -2.28
C GLN A 97 10.39 -14.36 -1.80
N ALA A 98 10.89 -13.16 -2.06
CA ALA A 98 12.23 -12.80 -1.59
C ALA A 98 12.29 -12.77 -0.07
N ALA A 99 11.23 -12.27 0.57
CA ALA A 99 11.20 -12.25 2.03
C ALA A 99 11.13 -13.66 2.60
N ALA A 100 10.35 -14.54 1.96
CA ALA A 100 10.24 -15.91 2.44
C ALA A 100 11.58 -16.64 2.39
N GLN A 101 12.41 -16.32 1.40
CA GLN A 101 13.74 -16.92 1.34
C GLN A 101 14.61 -16.51 2.51
N ARG A 102 14.28 -15.41 3.17
CA ARG A 102 14.97 -14.94 4.35
C ARG A 102 14.18 -15.27 5.62
N ASP A 103 13.18 -16.15 5.52
CA ASP A 103 12.32 -16.55 6.65
C ASP A 103 11.56 -15.38 7.25
N ILE A 104 11.18 -14.43 6.42
CA ILE A 104 10.36 -13.29 6.85
C ILE A 104 8.95 -13.49 6.32
N ALA A 105 7.98 -13.53 7.24
CA ALA A 105 6.58 -13.66 6.87
C ALA A 105 6.00 -12.30 6.54
N CYS A 106 5.28 -12.22 5.42
CA CYS A 106 4.66 -10.96 5.00
C CYS A 106 3.17 -10.99 5.26
N TRP A 107 2.69 -9.94 5.90
CA TRP A 107 1.28 -9.72 6.16
C TRP A 107 0.83 -8.48 5.42
N CYS A 108 -0.39 -8.46 4.97
CA CYS A 108 -0.96 -7.24 4.43
C CYS A 108 -1.92 -6.65 5.46
N GLY A 109 -1.94 -5.31 5.52
CA GLY A 109 -2.81 -4.63 6.46
C GLY A 109 -3.56 -3.52 5.78
N TYR A 110 -4.80 -3.33 6.21
CA TYR A 110 -5.61 -2.20 5.77
C TYR A 110 -6.00 -1.38 7.00
N GLY A 111 -5.79 -0.11 6.91
CA GLY A 111 -6.14 0.80 7.98
C GLY A 111 -5.88 2.21 7.54
N LEU A 112 -6.09 3.14 8.46
CA LEU A 112 -5.97 4.56 8.15
C LEU A 112 -4.98 5.20 9.10
N THR A 113 -4.14 6.06 8.53
CA THR A 113 -3.21 6.82 9.35
C THR A 113 -3.94 7.79 10.27
N GLU A 114 -5.08 8.31 9.82
CA GLU A 114 -5.87 9.23 10.66
C GLU A 114 -6.31 8.61 11.96
N PHE A 115 -6.49 7.30 12.00
CA PHE A 115 -6.93 6.61 13.22
C PHE A 115 -5.83 5.81 13.88
N ALA A 116 -4.62 5.83 13.32
CA ALA A 116 -3.49 5.08 13.87
C ALA A 116 -3.88 3.63 14.12
N SER A 117 -4.62 3.05 13.19
CA SER A 117 -5.26 1.79 13.47
C SER A 117 -5.27 0.90 12.24
N THR A 118 -4.87 -0.35 12.44
CA THR A 118 -5.06 -1.40 11.45
C THR A 118 -6.47 -1.97 11.63
N VAL A 119 -7.21 -2.02 10.56
CA VAL A 119 -8.59 -2.48 10.60
C VAL A 119 -8.68 -3.94 10.16
N CYS A 120 -7.97 -4.32 9.12
CA CYS A 120 -7.91 -5.70 8.65
C CYS A 120 -6.46 -6.10 8.47
N ALA A 121 -6.16 -7.36 8.69
CA ALA A 121 -4.81 -7.89 8.45
C ALA A 121 -4.90 -9.37 8.14
N LYS A 122 -4.03 -9.85 7.24
CA LYS A 122 -3.93 -11.27 6.94
C LYS A 122 -2.55 -11.55 6.35
N ARG A 123 -2.21 -12.85 6.26
CA ARG A 123 -0.99 -13.21 5.53
C ARG A 123 -1.13 -12.77 4.08
N ALA A 124 -0.06 -12.20 3.55
CA ALA A 124 -0.07 -11.76 2.15
C ALA A 124 -0.11 -12.98 1.24
N ASP A 125 -1.18 -13.10 0.47
CA ASP A 125 -1.41 -14.29 -0.36
C ASP A 125 -1.70 -13.94 -1.80
N GLY A 126 -1.57 -12.67 -2.18
CA GLY A 126 -1.82 -12.24 -3.55
C GLY A 126 -3.28 -12.07 -3.92
N GLU A 127 -4.20 -12.41 -3.01
CA GLU A 127 -5.63 -12.23 -3.27
C GLU A 127 -6.03 -10.78 -3.04
N ALA A 128 -7.16 -10.41 -3.62
CA ALA A 128 -7.58 -9.00 -3.62
C ALA A 128 -8.12 -8.52 -2.29
N ASP A 129 -8.52 -9.43 -1.40
CA ASP A 129 -9.09 -9.02 -0.13
C ASP A 129 -8.01 -8.70 0.89
N VAL A 130 -8.40 -7.95 1.92
CA VAL A 130 -7.53 -7.63 3.03
C VAL A 130 -7.91 -8.40 4.30
N GLY A 131 -8.77 -9.40 4.16
CA GLY A 131 -9.17 -10.24 5.29
C GLY A 131 -10.43 -9.74 5.95
N VAL A 132 -10.67 -10.22 7.16
CA VAL A 132 -11.83 -9.84 7.94
C VAL A 132 -11.44 -8.74 8.93
N PRO A 133 -12.39 -7.89 9.33
CA PRO A 133 -12.06 -6.86 10.32
C PRO A 133 -11.56 -7.45 11.63
N LEU A 134 -10.55 -6.81 12.20
CA LEU A 134 -10.03 -7.20 13.49
C LEU A 134 -11.05 -6.91 14.60
N PRO A 135 -10.94 -7.59 15.72
CA PRO A 135 -11.89 -7.33 16.81
C PRO A 135 -11.90 -5.86 17.22
N GLY A 136 -13.09 -5.35 17.48
CA GLY A 136 -13.24 -3.96 17.88
C GLY A 136 -13.26 -2.97 16.75
N ARG A 137 -13.12 -3.42 15.51
CA ARG A 137 -13.21 -2.56 14.34
C ARG A 137 -14.51 -2.82 13.62
N GLU A 138 -15.18 -1.77 13.20
CA GLU A 138 -16.43 -1.91 12.45
C GLU A 138 -16.25 -1.32 11.07
N VAL A 139 -16.76 -2.02 10.08
CA VAL A 139 -16.66 -1.63 8.68
C VAL A 139 -18.07 -1.56 8.11
N MET A 140 -18.39 -0.48 7.44
CA MET A 140 -19.67 -0.29 6.79
C MET A 140 -19.42 0.21 5.38
N LEU A 141 -20.23 -0.23 4.45
CA LEU A 141 -20.19 0.31 3.10
C LEU A 141 -21.37 1.24 2.90
N ALA A 142 -21.10 2.47 2.52
CA ALA A 142 -22.13 3.42 2.13
C ALA A 142 -21.97 3.64 0.63
N GLY A 143 -22.91 3.08 -0.15
CA GLY A 143 -22.65 2.91 -1.56
C GLY A 143 -21.49 1.93 -1.69
N ASP A 144 -20.45 2.33 -2.37
CA ASP A 144 -19.25 1.49 -2.41
C ASP A 144 -18.09 2.11 -1.66
N GLU A 145 -18.36 3.10 -0.80
CA GLU A 145 -17.29 3.68 0.01
C GLU A 145 -17.21 3.00 1.37
N ILE A 146 -15.99 2.76 1.82
CA ILE A 146 -15.74 2.15 3.12
C ILE A 146 -15.79 3.23 4.20
N TRP A 147 -16.57 2.97 5.23
CA TRP A 147 -16.61 3.79 6.44
C TRP A 147 -16.17 2.92 7.60
N LEU A 148 -15.39 3.50 8.50
CA LEU A 148 -14.79 2.77 9.62
C LEU A 148 -15.19 3.38 10.94
N ARG A 149 -15.32 2.52 11.97
CA ARG A 149 -15.55 2.94 13.33
C ARG A 149 -14.86 1.97 14.27
N GLY A 150 -14.34 2.48 15.38
CA GLY A 150 -13.71 1.64 16.38
C GLY A 150 -13.26 2.44 17.58
N SER A 151 -13.24 1.77 18.72
CA SER A 151 -12.95 2.45 19.97
C SER A 151 -11.52 2.94 20.08
N SER A 152 -10.61 2.36 19.29
CA SER A 152 -9.19 2.78 19.34
C SER A 152 -8.86 3.88 18.35
N MET A 153 -9.86 4.40 17.64
CA MET A 153 -9.60 5.41 16.63
C MET A 153 -9.45 6.79 17.26
N ALA A 154 -8.63 7.63 16.61
CA ALA A 154 -8.38 8.98 17.11
C ALA A 154 -9.64 9.81 17.06
N ALA A 155 -9.80 10.71 18.05
CA ALA A 155 -10.99 11.55 18.12
C ALA A 155 -10.98 12.63 17.05
N GLY A 156 -9.80 13.12 16.66
CA GLY A 156 -9.74 14.20 15.70
C GLY A 156 -8.38 14.85 15.72
N TYR A 157 -8.30 16.05 15.17
CA TYR A 157 -7.07 16.83 15.16
C TYR A 157 -7.35 18.26 15.57
N TRP A 158 -6.32 18.95 16.00
CA TRP A 158 -6.46 20.33 16.47
C TRP A 158 -6.29 21.30 15.33
N ARG A 159 -7.17 22.28 15.29
CA ARG A 159 -7.11 23.37 14.32
C ARG A 159 -7.63 24.62 14.97
N ASP A 160 -6.79 25.66 14.97
CA ASP A 160 -7.17 26.97 15.53
C ASP A 160 -7.66 26.86 16.97
N GLY A 161 -7.02 25.99 17.75
CA GLY A 161 -7.35 25.87 19.16
C GLY A 161 -8.58 25.04 19.47
N ALA A 162 -9.15 24.39 18.46
CA ALA A 162 -10.32 23.55 18.66
C ALA A 162 -10.09 22.16 18.06
N LEU A 163 -10.68 21.17 18.69
CA LEU A 163 -10.60 19.80 18.17
C LEU A 163 -11.57 19.64 17.01
N VAL A 164 -11.04 19.25 15.85
CA VAL A 164 -11.86 18.99 14.67
C VAL A 164 -12.07 17.49 14.58
N PRO A 165 -13.30 17.01 14.71
CA PRO A 165 -13.54 15.58 14.69
C PRO A 165 -13.24 14.97 13.32
N LEU A 166 -12.64 13.77 13.31
CA LEU A 166 -12.46 13.01 12.08
C LEU A 166 -13.68 12.18 11.73
N THR A 167 -14.56 11.95 12.71
CA THR A 167 -15.71 11.08 12.53
C THR A 167 -17.01 11.89 12.56
N ASN A 168 -18.07 11.30 12.01
CA ASN A 168 -19.39 11.91 12.10
C ASN A 168 -19.96 11.73 13.52
N ALA A 169 -21.22 12.16 13.70
CA ALA A 169 -21.82 12.15 15.04
C ALA A 169 -21.93 10.74 15.62
N GLN A 170 -21.99 9.72 14.76
CA GLN A 170 -22.08 8.33 15.21
C GLN A 170 -20.74 7.64 15.29
N GLY A 171 -19.64 8.38 15.10
CA GLY A 171 -18.31 7.84 15.22
C GLY A 171 -17.75 7.19 13.96
N TRP A 172 -18.42 7.36 12.84
CA TRP A 172 -17.94 6.78 11.58
C TRP A 172 -17.03 7.74 10.82
N PHE A 173 -16.02 7.18 10.19
CA PHE A 173 -15.07 7.92 9.35
C PHE A 173 -15.19 7.44 7.91
N ALA A 174 -15.39 8.40 6.99
CA ALA A 174 -15.45 8.11 5.56
C ALA A 174 -14.04 8.06 5.00
N THR A 175 -13.66 6.91 4.45
CA THR A 175 -12.26 6.69 4.08
C THR A 175 -11.90 7.18 2.68
N ARG A 176 -12.86 7.37 1.80
CA ARG A 176 -12.65 7.58 0.38
C ARG A 176 -12.06 6.36 -0.31
N ASP A 177 -12.09 5.20 0.34
CA ASP A 177 -11.71 3.95 -0.29
C ASP A 177 -12.94 3.22 -0.77
N ARG A 178 -12.84 2.64 -1.95
CA ARG A 178 -13.92 1.76 -2.43
C ARG A 178 -13.81 0.42 -1.73
N GLY A 179 -14.96 -0.20 -1.49
CA GLY A 179 -14.98 -1.48 -0.83
C GLY A 179 -16.10 -2.37 -1.33
N ALA A 180 -15.95 -3.64 -1.06
CA ALA A 180 -16.97 -4.64 -1.33
C ALA A 180 -16.73 -5.81 -0.40
N TRP A 181 -17.78 -6.59 -0.16
CA TRP A 181 -17.65 -7.81 0.64
C TRP A 181 -17.67 -9.02 -0.29
N ARG A 182 -16.81 -9.97 -0.01
CA ARG A 182 -16.82 -11.25 -0.70
C ARG A 182 -16.48 -12.34 0.31
N ASP A 183 -17.44 -13.22 0.57
CA ASP A 183 -17.28 -14.31 1.52
C ASP A 183 -16.82 -13.83 2.89
N GLY A 184 -17.40 -12.71 3.32
CA GLY A 184 -17.09 -12.15 4.64
C GLY A 184 -15.77 -11.40 4.71
N LYS A 185 -15.04 -11.31 3.63
CA LYS A 185 -13.77 -10.61 3.57
C LYS A 185 -13.94 -9.28 2.86
N LEU A 186 -13.15 -8.29 3.27
CA LEU A 186 -13.24 -6.95 2.70
C LEU A 186 -12.33 -6.84 1.50
N LEU A 187 -12.91 -6.45 0.37
CA LEU A 187 -12.15 -6.08 -0.82
C LEU A 187 -11.96 -4.58 -0.82
N VAL A 188 -10.75 -4.13 -1.14
CA VAL A 188 -10.45 -2.71 -1.25
C VAL A 188 -9.87 -2.48 -2.65
N PRO A 189 -10.73 -2.28 -3.65
CA PRO A 189 -10.23 -2.12 -5.03
C PRO A 189 -9.33 -0.91 -5.22
N GLY A 190 -9.57 0.17 -4.48
CA GLY A 190 -8.77 1.35 -4.62
C GLY A 190 -9.48 2.57 -4.06
N ARG A 191 -8.85 3.72 -4.23
CA ARG A 191 -9.43 4.96 -3.73
C ARG A 191 -10.42 5.53 -4.75
N LEU A 192 -11.50 6.10 -4.23
CA LEU A 192 -12.46 6.77 -5.09
C LEU A 192 -11.79 7.89 -5.90
N ASP A 193 -10.85 8.57 -5.28
CA ASP A 193 -10.21 9.71 -5.93
C ASP A 193 -9.33 9.32 -7.10
N ASN A 194 -8.92 8.06 -7.18
CA ASN A 194 -8.02 7.61 -8.25
C ASN A 194 -8.77 7.02 -9.43
N LEU A 195 -10.06 6.76 -9.28
CA LEU A 195 -10.87 6.23 -10.37
C LEU A 195 -10.89 7.25 -11.52
N PHE A 196 -10.68 6.77 -12.75
CA PHE A 196 -10.86 7.63 -13.91
C PHE A 196 -11.62 6.87 -14.97
N PHE A 197 -12.02 7.57 -16.01
CA PHE A 197 -12.85 6.98 -17.04
C PHE A 197 -12.13 6.97 -18.38
N CYS A 198 -12.19 5.83 -19.03
CA CYS A 198 -11.60 5.61 -20.34
C CYS A 198 -12.73 5.19 -21.26
N GLY A 199 -13.12 6.08 -22.17
CA GLY A 199 -14.22 5.79 -23.07
C GLY A 199 -15.52 5.44 -22.37
N GLY A 200 -15.78 6.08 -21.23
CA GLY A 200 -16.98 5.82 -20.45
C GLY A 200 -16.87 4.66 -19.48
N GLU A 201 -15.79 3.89 -19.53
CA GLU A 201 -15.59 2.77 -18.60
C GLU A 201 -14.74 3.22 -17.43
N GLY A 202 -15.14 2.82 -16.21
CA GLY A 202 -14.36 3.16 -15.02
C GLY A 202 -13.10 2.33 -14.92
N VAL A 203 -11.98 3.00 -14.68
CA VAL A 203 -10.69 2.34 -14.51
C VAL A 203 -10.19 2.64 -13.10
N GLN A 204 -9.94 1.57 -12.33
CA GLN A 204 -9.37 1.70 -11.00
C GLN A 204 -7.89 1.34 -11.11
N PRO A 205 -6.99 2.33 -11.02
CA PRO A 205 -5.57 2.04 -11.24
C PRO A 205 -5.04 0.97 -10.30
N GLU A 206 -5.49 0.98 -9.05
CA GLU A 206 -4.98 0.02 -8.07
C GLU A 206 -5.29 -1.42 -8.46
N ALA A 207 -6.42 -1.65 -9.13
CA ALA A 207 -6.75 -3.01 -9.57
C ALA A 207 -5.77 -3.49 -10.63
N ILE A 208 -5.40 -2.61 -11.55
CA ILE A 208 -4.42 -2.97 -12.56
C ILE A 208 -3.06 -3.19 -11.92
N GLU A 209 -2.68 -2.32 -10.99
CA GLU A 209 -1.41 -2.44 -10.29
C GLU A 209 -1.32 -3.78 -9.57
N ARG A 210 -2.42 -4.22 -8.96
CA ARG A 210 -2.42 -5.51 -8.27
C ARG A 210 -2.16 -6.66 -9.24
N VAL A 211 -2.76 -6.61 -10.41
CA VAL A 211 -2.51 -7.64 -11.42
C VAL A 211 -1.04 -7.63 -11.84
N LEU A 212 -0.52 -6.45 -12.16
CA LEU A 212 0.87 -6.36 -12.62
C LEU A 212 1.86 -6.78 -11.55
N SER A 213 1.50 -6.58 -10.29
CA SER A 213 2.38 -6.96 -9.19
C SER A 213 2.50 -8.48 -9.02
N GLN A 214 1.68 -9.25 -9.72
CA GLN A 214 1.81 -10.70 -9.70
C GLN A 214 2.93 -11.21 -10.61
N HIS A 215 3.47 -10.36 -11.47
CA HIS A 215 4.56 -10.79 -12.34
C HIS A 215 5.87 -10.81 -11.56
N PRO A 216 6.65 -11.90 -11.68
CA PRO A 216 7.85 -12.03 -10.85
C PRO A 216 8.93 -10.98 -11.11
N GLN A 217 8.91 -10.28 -12.24
CA GLN A 217 9.91 -9.26 -12.53
C GLN A 217 9.49 -7.86 -12.06
N VAL A 218 8.26 -7.70 -11.55
CA VAL A 218 7.77 -6.39 -11.17
C VAL A 218 8.09 -6.13 -9.70
N ARG A 219 8.85 -5.06 -9.45
CA ARG A 219 9.12 -4.61 -8.09
C ARG A 219 8.07 -3.63 -7.60
N GLN A 220 7.61 -2.75 -8.48
CA GLN A 220 6.51 -1.84 -8.21
C GLN A 220 5.81 -1.54 -9.52
N ALA A 221 4.50 -1.35 -9.44
CA ALA A 221 3.71 -0.97 -10.60
C ALA A 221 2.80 0.18 -10.22
N PHE A 222 2.76 1.18 -11.08
CA PHE A 222 1.84 2.30 -10.95
C PHE A 222 1.10 2.47 -12.25
N VAL A 223 -0.18 2.82 -12.16
CA VAL A 223 -1.00 3.10 -13.33
C VAL A 223 -1.58 4.48 -13.15
N VAL A 224 -1.36 5.34 -14.13
CA VAL A 224 -1.86 6.71 -14.07
C VAL A 224 -2.59 7.04 -15.34
N PRO A 225 -3.51 8.01 -15.30
CA PRO A 225 -4.24 8.39 -16.51
C PRO A 225 -3.41 9.32 -17.40
N LEU A 226 -3.40 9.02 -18.69
CA LEU A 226 -2.87 9.89 -19.71
C LEU A 226 -4.04 10.55 -20.41
N GLU A 227 -4.04 11.87 -20.46
CA GLU A 227 -5.14 12.60 -21.09
C GLU A 227 -5.23 12.27 -22.55
N ASP A 228 -6.45 12.09 -23.03
CA ASP A 228 -6.72 11.62 -24.38
C ASP A 228 -7.96 12.31 -24.90
N ASP A 229 -7.87 12.92 -26.10
CA ASP A 229 -8.98 13.69 -26.66
C ASP A 229 -10.18 12.81 -26.98
N GLU A 230 -9.94 11.56 -27.35
CA GLU A 230 -11.04 10.68 -27.76
C GLU A 230 -11.65 9.96 -26.60
N PHE A 231 -10.83 9.42 -25.67
CA PHE A 231 -11.30 8.57 -24.59
C PHE A 231 -11.41 9.27 -23.26
N GLY A 232 -11.00 10.52 -23.16
CA GLY A 232 -10.93 11.23 -21.88
C GLY A 232 -9.64 10.97 -21.18
N ALA A 233 -9.35 9.71 -20.87
CA ALA A 233 -8.07 9.32 -20.28
C ALA A 233 -7.81 7.86 -20.63
N ARG A 234 -6.54 7.50 -20.69
CA ARG A 234 -6.15 6.13 -20.97
C ARG A 234 -5.07 5.72 -19.98
N PRO A 235 -5.06 4.46 -19.55
CA PRO A 235 -4.09 4.05 -18.54
C PRO A 235 -2.68 3.89 -19.10
N VAL A 236 -1.71 4.34 -18.33
CA VAL A 236 -0.28 4.14 -18.62
C VAL A 236 0.34 3.46 -17.43
N ALA A 237 1.10 2.40 -17.68
CA ALA A 237 1.79 1.67 -16.62
C ALA A 237 3.21 2.18 -16.47
N VAL A 238 3.61 2.46 -15.23
CA VAL A 238 4.95 2.88 -14.90
C VAL A 238 5.52 1.82 -13.96
N ILE A 239 6.60 1.17 -14.38
CA ILE A 239 7.07 -0.07 -13.76
C ILE A 239 8.48 0.09 -13.22
N GLU A 240 8.71 -0.37 -12.00
CA GLU A 240 10.05 -0.55 -11.49
C GLU A 240 10.42 -2.02 -11.63
N CYS A 241 11.55 -2.29 -12.28
CA CYS A 241 12.01 -3.65 -12.53
C CYS A 241 13.52 -3.60 -12.75
N GLU A 242 14.14 -4.78 -12.87
CA GLU A 242 15.56 -4.85 -13.16
C GLU A 242 15.85 -4.21 -14.51
N ALA A 243 17.08 -3.69 -14.64
CA ALA A 243 17.48 -3.04 -15.89
C ALA A 243 17.42 -3.99 -17.08
N SER A 244 17.59 -5.27 -16.84
CA SER A 244 17.57 -6.27 -17.90
C SER A 244 16.17 -6.63 -18.39
N PHE A 245 15.13 -6.19 -17.67
CA PHE A 245 13.76 -6.49 -18.03
C PHE A 245 13.10 -5.25 -18.62
N GLU A 246 12.46 -5.42 -19.78
CA GLU A 246 11.78 -4.30 -20.42
C GLU A 246 10.32 -4.25 -19.99
N PRO A 247 9.84 -3.10 -19.51
CA PRO A 247 8.44 -3.03 -19.08
C PRO A 247 7.43 -3.44 -20.14
N GLN A 248 7.74 -3.21 -21.41
CA GLN A 248 6.81 -3.59 -22.47
C GLN A 248 6.59 -5.08 -22.58
N ALA A 249 7.48 -5.89 -22.02
CA ALA A 249 7.26 -7.33 -22.00
C ALA A 249 6.01 -7.72 -21.21
N LEU A 250 5.56 -6.84 -20.32
CA LEU A 250 4.35 -7.11 -19.56
C LEU A 250 3.09 -7.04 -20.40
N ARG A 251 3.14 -6.38 -21.54
CA ARG A 251 1.96 -6.19 -22.36
C ARG A 251 1.33 -7.52 -22.76
N LEU A 252 2.15 -8.43 -23.27
CA LEU A 252 1.63 -9.72 -23.68
C LEU A 252 1.17 -10.54 -22.48
N TRP A 253 1.95 -10.49 -21.41
CA TRP A 253 1.61 -11.24 -20.20
C TRP A 253 0.27 -10.80 -19.62
N ALA A 254 -0.02 -9.50 -19.65
CA ALA A 254 -1.23 -8.97 -19.07
C ALA A 254 -2.43 -9.06 -20.00
N GLY A 255 -2.24 -9.50 -21.23
CA GLY A 255 -3.28 -9.41 -22.25
C GLY A 255 -4.56 -10.15 -21.91
N ASP A 256 -4.47 -11.29 -21.23
CA ASP A 256 -5.64 -12.05 -20.85
C ASP A 256 -6.05 -11.84 -19.39
N LYS A 257 -5.40 -10.90 -18.69
CA LYS A 257 -5.66 -10.70 -17.28
C LYS A 257 -6.39 -9.38 -16.99
N LEU A 258 -6.46 -8.50 -17.97
CA LEU A 258 -7.08 -7.19 -17.83
C LEU A 258 -8.16 -7.02 -18.88
N ALA A 259 -9.20 -6.29 -18.53
CA ALA A 259 -10.22 -5.93 -19.52
C ALA A 259 -9.62 -5.00 -20.56
N ARG A 260 -10.28 -4.91 -21.72
CA ARG A 260 -9.73 -4.16 -22.83
C ARG A 260 -9.44 -2.68 -22.44
N PHE A 261 -10.38 -2.05 -21.75
CA PHE A 261 -10.21 -0.66 -21.38
C PHE A 261 -9.20 -0.47 -20.26
N GLU A 262 -8.80 -1.55 -19.60
CA GLU A 262 -7.78 -1.50 -18.54
C GLU A 262 -6.37 -1.71 -19.09
N GLN A 263 -6.23 -2.15 -20.33
CA GLN A 263 -4.92 -2.43 -20.89
C GLN A 263 -4.12 -1.15 -21.01
N PRO A 264 -2.95 -1.05 -20.39
CA PRO A 264 -2.13 0.16 -20.56
C PRO A 264 -1.78 0.42 -22.00
N VAL A 265 -1.85 1.68 -22.39
CA VAL A 265 -1.47 2.07 -23.76
C VAL A 265 0.01 2.37 -23.89
N ALA A 266 0.71 2.45 -22.76
CA ALA A 266 2.16 2.61 -22.77
C ALA A 266 2.72 1.96 -21.53
N TRP A 267 3.95 1.48 -21.64
CA TRP A 267 4.64 0.77 -20.55
C TRP A 267 5.99 1.45 -20.36
N LEU A 268 6.12 2.19 -19.27
CA LEU A 268 7.30 3.02 -19.04
C LEU A 268 8.06 2.53 -17.82
N ARG A 269 9.36 2.74 -17.82
CA ARG A 269 10.18 2.44 -16.66
C ARG A 269 10.10 3.59 -15.68
N LEU A 270 9.94 3.27 -14.41
CA LEU A 270 9.90 4.28 -13.35
C LEU A 270 11.21 5.07 -13.37
N PRO A 271 11.15 6.40 -13.55
CA PRO A 271 12.39 7.17 -13.58
C PRO A 271 13.01 7.28 -12.20
N GLU A 272 14.36 7.29 -12.19
CA GLU A 272 15.08 7.38 -10.92
C GLU A 272 14.74 8.66 -10.17
N THR A 273 14.45 9.73 -10.90
CA THR A 273 14.17 11.02 -10.27
C THR A 273 12.90 11.01 -9.45
N LEU A 274 12.01 10.08 -9.69
CA LEU A 274 10.76 10.00 -8.93
C LEU A 274 10.81 8.99 -7.80
N LYS A 275 11.94 8.31 -7.63
CA LYS A 275 12.10 7.39 -6.52
C LYS A 275 12.52 8.17 -5.28
N ASN A 276 11.84 7.96 -4.21
CA ASN A 276 11.93 8.79 -3.00
C ASN A 276 12.62 8.11 -1.85
N GLY A 277 13.61 7.31 -2.09
CA GLY A 277 14.36 6.73 -0.99
C GLY A 277 13.54 5.88 -0.04
N GLY A 278 12.58 5.13 -0.55
CA GLY A 278 11.77 4.25 0.27
C GLY A 278 10.49 4.88 0.78
N ILE A 279 10.25 6.14 0.44
CA ILE A 279 9.00 6.80 0.78
C ILE A 279 8.02 6.59 -0.36
N LYS A 280 6.74 6.65 -0.04
CA LYS A 280 5.68 6.45 -1.02
C LYS A 280 5.83 7.42 -2.19
N ILE A 281 5.73 6.90 -3.40
CA ILE A 281 5.85 7.72 -4.60
C ILE A 281 4.52 8.42 -4.86
N SER A 282 4.60 9.70 -5.20
CA SER A 282 3.41 10.51 -5.44
C SER A 282 2.76 10.15 -6.76
N ARG A 283 1.47 9.76 -6.72
CA ARG A 283 0.72 9.49 -7.94
C ARG A 283 0.61 10.75 -8.79
N ARG A 284 0.46 11.90 -8.14
CA ARG A 284 0.35 13.15 -8.86
C ARG A 284 1.63 13.44 -9.63
N ALA A 285 2.78 13.21 -9.00
CA ALA A 285 4.05 13.44 -9.68
C ALA A 285 4.21 12.51 -10.87
N LEU A 286 3.80 11.25 -10.72
CA LEU A 286 3.86 10.31 -11.83
C LEU A 286 2.93 10.72 -12.97
N ARG A 287 1.71 11.11 -12.61
CA ARG A 287 0.75 11.54 -13.62
C ARG A 287 1.27 12.73 -14.39
N ASP A 288 1.82 13.71 -13.67
CA ASP A 288 2.38 14.89 -14.32
C ASP A 288 3.53 14.51 -15.23
N TRP A 289 4.40 13.63 -14.75
CA TRP A 289 5.54 13.19 -15.53
C TRP A 289 5.11 12.49 -16.81
N VAL A 290 4.13 11.57 -16.69
CA VAL A 290 3.65 10.84 -17.87
C VAL A 290 3.05 11.80 -18.90
N ASN A 291 2.24 12.75 -18.43
CA ASN A 291 1.59 13.67 -19.36
C ASN A 291 2.58 14.63 -19.99
N GLN A 292 3.64 15.01 -19.27
CA GLN A 292 4.69 15.83 -19.83
C GLN A 292 5.50 15.07 -20.87
N GLN A 293 5.74 13.78 -20.64
CA GLN A 293 6.43 12.95 -21.63
C GLN A 293 5.64 12.86 -22.92
N ALA A 294 4.33 12.75 -22.83
CA ALA A 294 3.51 12.67 -24.02
C ALA A 294 3.55 13.95 -24.82
N ILE A 295 3.62 15.10 -24.16
CA ILE A 295 3.70 16.38 -24.84
C ILE A 295 5.08 16.57 -25.46
N ALA A 296 6.14 16.28 -24.70
CA ALA A 296 7.51 16.56 -25.15
C ALA A 296 7.95 15.59 -26.25
N ASP A 297 7.52 14.33 -26.16
CA ASP A 297 7.95 13.27 -27.07
C ASP A 297 6.75 12.57 -27.65
N SER A 298 5.96 13.32 -28.43
CA SER A 298 4.68 12.81 -28.89
C SER A 298 4.80 11.52 -29.71
N GLY A 299 5.95 11.21 -30.21
CA GLY A 299 6.14 9.99 -30.97
C GLY A 299 6.71 8.84 -30.19
N THR A 300 7.04 9.03 -28.91
CA THR A 300 7.75 7.99 -28.16
C THR A 300 6.87 7.09 -27.34
N LEU A 301 5.67 7.56 -26.96
CA LEU A 301 4.74 6.68 -26.27
C LEU A 301 4.02 5.80 -27.27
N ASP A 302 4.01 4.50 -26.98
CA ASP A 302 3.36 3.53 -27.87
C ASP A 302 1.88 3.47 -27.48
N ILE A 303 1.11 4.34 -28.09
CA ILE A 303 -0.31 4.49 -27.75
C ILE A 303 -1.15 3.72 -28.76
N HIS A 304 -1.31 2.43 -28.54
CA HIS A 304 -2.09 1.58 -29.43
C HIS A 304 -3.10 0.73 -28.70
#